data_350e7628fd2539c8d4d01ddcb81ce187
#
_entry.id   350e7628fd2539c8d4d01ddcb81ce187
#
_cell.length_a   1.000
_cell.length_b   1.000
_cell.length_c   1.000
_cell.angle_alpha   90.00
_cell.angle_beta   90.00
_cell.angle_gamma   90.00
#
_symmetry.space_group_name_H-M   'P 1'
#
loop_
_entity.id
_entity.type
_entity.pdbx_description
1 polymer ?
#
loop_
_entity_poly.entity_id
_entity_poly.type
_entity_poly.pdbx_seq_one_letter_code
_entity_poly.pdbx_strand_id
1 'polypeptide(L)'
;FSTNLNASEIYKYKSLNSPNMSEQEILQKIDMSKVKKYRYYHIPFPQNPNLATLQYYFYRDLYKNKHSRKNVYSVRSSQTPYEFKFETIESKVVKRQLKTKGILSYLYFENDKIIIDEVSPNNRLGRLFDDQTKFRSNSMGKSLAGYILGHAICEGYIDSIDTKINDWNKIKNTLYHDQKLIDLLNMASGDQKFAYSSSVIKKGQFKADTSENGIIDNYDVELLAMNYFRNTKPSENIYNYSVMNTKIIMNYILYKIGGVQFQNLLNIAFKDKAKIKDSVYFYASDGKKSNGIESMFYATRFDYLRIAKSIMDEYQNDTCFGNYLRDIYERRIPKSLNHSSSRGEPYFNRTKSYGGQFHLDYPGLEDKV
;
A
#
# COMPACT_ATOMS: atom_id res chain seq x y z
N PHE A 1 37.19 -13.71 -1.63
CA PHE A 1 36.78 -13.36 -0.25
C PHE A 1 35.26 -13.24 -0.28
N SER A 2 34.54 -14.34 0.07
CA SER A 2 33.11 -14.33 0.27
C SER A 2 32.84 -13.72 1.64
N THR A 3 32.51 -12.44 1.69
CA THR A 3 31.86 -11.88 2.85
C THR A 3 30.41 -12.36 2.81
N ASN A 4 30.08 -13.30 3.67
CA ASN A 4 28.73 -13.54 4.11
C ASN A 4 28.20 -12.24 4.76
N LEU A 5 27.76 -11.29 3.96
CA LEU A 5 26.91 -10.22 4.43
C LEU A 5 25.59 -10.88 4.82
N ASN A 6 25.40 -11.00 6.12
CA ASN A 6 24.15 -11.45 6.71
C ASN A 6 23.01 -10.74 5.98
N ALA A 7 22.16 -11.55 5.37
CA ALA A 7 20.92 -11.12 4.75
C ALA A 7 20.26 -10.08 5.64
N SER A 8 19.86 -8.97 5.00
CA SER A 8 18.96 -7.93 5.48
C SER A 8 18.54 -8.08 6.94
N GLU A 9 18.63 -7.03 7.71
CA GLU A 9 18.02 -6.96 9.04
C GLU A 9 16.50 -7.17 8.89
N ILE A 10 16.10 -8.40 8.68
CA ILE A 10 14.71 -8.82 8.75
C ILE A 10 14.37 -8.84 10.23
N TYR A 11 13.80 -7.75 10.70
CA TYR A 11 13.47 -7.63 12.10
C TYR A 11 12.38 -8.63 12.48
N LYS A 12 12.64 -9.45 13.50
CA LYS A 12 11.61 -10.24 14.15
C LYS A 12 10.56 -9.28 14.73
N TYR A 13 9.36 -9.42 14.26
CA TYR A 13 8.23 -8.60 14.67
C TYR A 13 7.98 -8.71 16.18
N LYS A 14 8.21 -7.64 16.91
CA LYS A 14 7.65 -7.39 18.22
C LYS A 14 6.88 -6.08 18.14
N SER A 15 5.56 -6.16 18.17
CA SER A 15 4.64 -5.04 18.48
C SER A 15 5.08 -3.66 17.95
N LEU A 16 5.19 -3.52 16.61
CA LEU A 16 5.58 -2.24 15.99
C LEU A 16 4.40 -1.23 15.91
N ASN A 17 3.18 -1.63 16.25
CA ASN A 17 1.99 -0.87 15.91
C ASN A 17 1.55 0.15 16.94
N SER A 18 1.88 -0.01 18.20
CA SER A 18 1.72 1.03 19.23
C SER A 18 2.60 0.70 20.43
N PRO A 19 3.58 1.52 20.74
CA PRO A 19 4.41 1.31 21.93
C PRO A 19 3.71 1.64 23.24
N ASN A 20 2.64 2.41 23.24
CA ASN A 20 2.11 3.06 24.43
C ASN A 20 0.83 2.46 25.02
N MET A 21 0.14 1.56 24.30
CA MET A 21 -1.06 0.90 24.83
C MET A 21 -1.01 -0.60 24.63
N SER A 22 -1.29 -1.34 25.71
CA SER A 22 -1.45 -2.78 25.63
C SER A 22 -2.78 -3.13 24.93
N GLU A 23 -2.82 -4.31 24.32
CA GLU A 23 -4.05 -4.86 23.73
C GLU A 23 -5.21 -4.89 24.74
N GLN A 24 -4.91 -5.17 26.00
CA GLN A 24 -5.87 -5.26 27.07
C GLN A 24 -6.47 -3.91 27.44
N GLU A 25 -5.65 -2.86 27.50
CA GLU A 25 -6.13 -1.48 27.76
C GLU A 25 -7.07 -0.98 26.67
N ILE A 26 -6.80 -1.33 25.41
CA ILE A 26 -7.67 -0.94 24.30
C ILE A 26 -9.00 -1.68 24.34
N LEU A 27 -8.98 -3.00 24.60
CA LEU A 27 -10.19 -3.80 24.69
C LEU A 27 -11.10 -3.33 25.83
N GLN A 28 -10.54 -2.93 26.97
CA GLN A 28 -11.30 -2.39 28.09
C GLN A 28 -12.08 -1.11 27.75
N LYS A 29 -11.62 -0.38 26.73
CA LYS A 29 -12.28 0.84 26.25
C LYS A 29 -13.45 0.57 25.30
N ILE A 30 -13.68 -0.68 24.89
CA ILE A 30 -14.72 -1.08 23.93
C ILE A 30 -15.84 -1.81 24.64
N ASP A 31 -17.07 -1.35 24.51
CA ASP A 31 -18.24 -2.07 25.01
C ASP A 31 -18.50 -3.32 24.16
N MET A 32 -17.86 -4.41 24.54
CA MET A 32 -17.92 -5.68 23.81
C MET A 32 -19.32 -6.27 23.72
N SER A 33 -20.24 -5.92 24.65
CA SER A 33 -21.64 -6.37 24.62
C SER A 33 -22.43 -5.83 23.42
N LYS A 34 -22.02 -4.67 22.91
CA LYS A 34 -22.64 -4.00 21.75
C LYS A 34 -21.95 -4.30 20.42
N VAL A 35 -20.86 -5.07 20.42
CA VAL A 35 -20.12 -5.38 19.20
C VAL A 35 -20.89 -6.37 18.33
N LYS A 36 -21.24 -5.96 17.12
CA LYS A 36 -21.77 -6.86 16.08
C LYS A 36 -20.60 -7.45 15.28
N LYS A 37 -20.45 -8.77 15.33
CA LYS A 37 -19.45 -9.49 14.55
C LYS A 37 -19.98 -9.75 13.13
N TYR A 38 -19.22 -9.34 12.13
CA TYR A 38 -19.49 -9.61 10.75
C TYR A 38 -18.53 -10.68 10.20
N ARG A 39 -18.96 -11.37 9.14
CA ARG A 39 -18.17 -12.44 8.51
C ARG A 39 -16.84 -11.95 7.92
N TYR A 40 -16.77 -10.66 7.59
CA TYR A 40 -15.60 -10.08 6.94
C TYR A 40 -14.63 -9.45 7.96
N TYR A 41 -13.35 -9.49 7.62
CA TYR A 41 -12.28 -8.90 8.44
C TYR A 41 -12.21 -7.37 8.34
N HIS A 42 -12.92 -6.78 7.39
CA HIS A 42 -12.92 -5.34 7.14
C HIS A 42 -14.05 -4.63 7.88
N ILE A 43 -13.86 -3.33 8.10
CA ILE A 43 -14.87 -2.47 8.72
C ILE A 43 -16.12 -2.47 7.86
N PRO A 44 -17.29 -2.80 8.42
CA PRO A 44 -18.53 -2.97 7.64
C PRO A 44 -19.22 -1.62 7.39
N PHE A 45 -18.57 -0.67 6.74
CA PHE A 45 -19.11 0.65 6.47
C PHE A 45 -20.48 0.67 5.76
N PRO A 46 -20.75 -0.17 4.76
CA PRO A 46 -22.06 -0.18 4.13
C PRO A 46 -23.21 -0.51 5.09
N GLN A 47 -22.94 -1.24 6.17
CA GLN A 47 -23.93 -1.63 7.16
C GLN A 47 -24.13 -0.59 8.28
N ASN A 48 -23.48 0.54 8.19
CA ASN A 48 -23.59 1.64 9.14
C ASN A 48 -23.46 1.19 10.62
N PRO A 49 -22.33 0.59 11.01
CA PRO A 49 -22.18 -0.08 12.29
C PRO A 49 -22.24 0.91 13.46
N ASN A 50 -22.68 0.44 14.64
CA ASN A 50 -22.63 1.25 15.86
C ASN A 50 -21.17 1.51 16.30
N LEU A 51 -20.99 2.44 17.23
CA LEU A 51 -19.66 2.90 17.65
C LEU A 51 -18.79 1.76 18.23
N ALA A 52 -19.35 0.90 19.06
CA ALA A 52 -18.61 -0.22 19.65
C ALA A 52 -18.09 -1.17 18.56
N THR A 53 -18.88 -1.44 17.54
CA THR A 53 -18.50 -2.25 16.39
C THR A 53 -17.38 -1.57 15.59
N LEU A 54 -17.49 -0.26 15.31
CA LEU A 54 -16.42 0.50 14.66
C LEU A 54 -15.12 0.43 15.46
N GLN A 55 -15.17 0.69 16.76
CA GLN A 55 -14.01 0.63 17.64
C GLN A 55 -13.36 -0.75 17.62
N TYR A 56 -14.15 -1.83 17.69
CA TYR A 56 -13.66 -3.19 17.63
C TYR A 56 -12.96 -3.52 16.30
N TYR A 57 -13.53 -3.10 15.17
CA TYR A 57 -12.91 -3.35 13.87
C TYR A 57 -11.65 -2.52 13.65
N PHE A 58 -11.61 -1.27 14.09
CA PHE A 58 -10.38 -0.47 14.08
C PHE A 58 -9.31 -1.08 14.99
N TYR A 59 -9.68 -1.51 16.19
CA TYR A 59 -8.78 -2.23 17.07
C TYR A 59 -8.20 -3.48 16.41
N ARG A 60 -9.04 -4.28 15.73
CA ARG A 60 -8.55 -5.45 14.99
C ARG A 60 -7.60 -5.08 13.89
N ASP A 61 -7.89 -4.04 13.14
CA ASP A 61 -7.03 -3.60 12.02
C ASP A 61 -5.68 -3.08 12.52
N LEU A 62 -5.68 -2.32 13.59
CA LEU A 62 -4.47 -1.74 14.16
C LEU A 62 -3.62 -2.75 14.95
N TYR A 63 -4.25 -3.67 15.67
CA TYR A 63 -3.56 -4.50 16.67
C TYR A 63 -3.69 -6.01 16.47
N LYS A 64 -4.80 -6.52 15.93
CA LYS A 64 -5.04 -7.97 15.78
C LYS A 64 -4.80 -8.54 14.39
N ASN A 65 -4.85 -7.76 13.35
CA ASN A 65 -4.42 -8.22 12.03
C ASN A 65 -2.88 -8.36 11.96
N LYS A 66 -2.31 -8.71 13.08
CA LYS A 66 -0.96 -9.23 13.17
C LYS A 66 -0.99 -10.55 12.42
N HIS A 67 -0.63 -10.51 11.16
CA HIS A 67 -0.27 -11.75 10.51
C HIS A 67 0.76 -12.44 11.41
N SER A 68 0.66 -13.73 11.56
CA SER A 68 1.62 -14.57 12.29
C SER A 68 3.05 -14.48 11.73
N ARG A 69 3.29 -13.58 10.79
CA ARG A 69 4.51 -13.40 10.04
C ARG A 69 5.50 -12.58 10.84
N LYS A 70 6.69 -13.12 10.92
CA LYS A 70 7.75 -12.66 11.78
C LYS A 70 8.71 -11.68 11.07
N ASN A 71 8.63 -11.59 9.75
CA ASN A 71 9.61 -10.88 8.94
C ASN A 71 9.02 -9.62 8.33
N VAL A 72 9.81 -8.55 8.35
CA VAL A 72 9.47 -7.26 7.76
C VAL A 72 10.72 -6.67 7.11
N TYR A 73 10.52 -5.95 6.00
CA TYR A 73 11.48 -4.96 5.55
C TYR A 73 11.16 -3.65 6.25
N SER A 74 12.04 -3.20 7.15
CA SER A 74 11.80 -1.98 7.91
C SER A 74 12.84 -0.92 7.59
N VAL A 75 12.41 0.33 7.65
CA VAL A 75 13.27 1.50 7.52
C VAL A 75 13.20 2.26 8.83
N ARG A 76 14.36 2.54 9.42
CA ARG A 76 14.48 3.36 10.62
C ARG A 76 14.23 4.83 10.27
N SER A 77 13.89 5.63 11.27
CA SER A 77 13.78 7.09 11.15
C SER A 77 15.00 7.71 10.47
N SER A 78 14.75 8.78 9.72
CA SER A 78 15.81 9.65 9.24
C SER A 78 16.55 10.27 10.40
N GLN A 79 17.84 10.56 10.21
CA GLN A 79 18.60 11.37 11.18
C GLN A 79 18.21 12.85 11.13
N THR A 80 17.67 13.27 9.99
CA THR A 80 17.16 14.63 9.74
C THR A 80 15.72 14.56 9.24
N PRO A 81 14.77 14.11 10.07
CA PRO A 81 13.38 13.99 9.63
C PRO A 81 12.83 15.35 9.20
N TYR A 82 11.93 15.34 8.22
CA TYR A 82 11.26 16.57 7.84
C TYR A 82 10.31 17.01 8.95
N GLU A 83 10.54 18.19 9.50
CA GLU A 83 9.70 18.77 10.56
C GLU A 83 8.66 19.71 9.94
N PHE A 84 7.40 19.39 10.13
CA PHE A 84 6.29 20.20 9.65
C PHE A 84 6.16 21.50 10.44
N LYS A 85 5.86 22.56 9.73
CA LYS A 85 5.33 23.81 10.34
C LYS A 85 3.82 23.67 10.50
N PHE A 86 3.29 24.21 11.58
CA PHE A 86 1.87 24.16 11.89
C PHE A 86 1.30 25.59 11.90
N GLU A 87 0.23 25.78 11.15
CA GLU A 87 -0.59 27.00 11.17
C GLU A 87 -2.05 26.56 11.13
N THR A 88 -2.47 25.88 12.19
CA THR A 88 -3.74 25.15 12.19
C THR A 88 -4.94 26.06 12.36
N ILE A 89 -5.95 25.80 11.54
CA ILE A 89 -7.29 26.37 11.65
C ILE A 89 -8.31 25.29 11.97
N GLU A 90 -9.36 25.67 12.65
CA GLU A 90 -10.47 24.77 12.94
C GLU A 90 -11.38 24.62 11.72
N SER A 91 -11.61 23.37 11.29
CA SER A 91 -12.59 23.07 10.25
C SER A 91 -13.86 22.45 10.84
N LYS A 92 -14.96 23.21 10.85
CA LYS A 92 -16.28 22.73 11.32
C LYS A 92 -16.74 21.50 10.53
N VAL A 93 -16.43 21.41 9.23
CA VAL A 93 -16.78 20.28 8.37
C VAL A 93 -16.01 19.03 8.78
N VAL A 94 -14.68 19.16 8.95
CA VAL A 94 -13.82 18.05 9.37
C VAL A 94 -14.23 17.55 10.76
N LYS A 95 -14.39 18.46 11.72
CA LYS A 95 -14.85 18.12 13.08
C LYS A 95 -16.18 17.39 13.08
N ARG A 96 -17.15 17.83 12.29
CA ARG A 96 -18.44 17.14 12.14
C ARG A 96 -18.25 15.72 11.58
N GLN A 97 -17.41 15.56 10.56
CA GLN A 97 -17.14 14.23 9.97
C GLN A 97 -16.44 13.30 10.96
N LEU A 98 -15.45 13.77 11.69
CA LEU A 98 -14.77 13.00 12.75
C LEU A 98 -15.71 12.58 13.88
N LYS A 99 -16.74 13.38 14.17
CA LYS A 99 -17.78 13.08 15.16
C LYS A 99 -18.83 12.07 14.66
N THR A 100 -19.07 11.98 13.35
CA THR A 100 -20.21 11.22 12.80
C THR A 100 -19.80 10.04 11.92
N LYS A 101 -18.60 10.06 11.35
CA LYS A 101 -18.10 9.02 10.41
C LYS A 101 -17.01 8.16 11.04
N GLY A 102 -16.63 7.09 10.35
CA GLY A 102 -15.54 6.21 10.76
C GLY A 102 -14.16 6.75 10.34
N ILE A 103 -13.89 8.01 10.61
CA ILE A 103 -12.62 8.66 10.29
C ILE A 103 -11.81 8.78 11.59
N LEU A 104 -10.55 8.33 11.54
CA LEU A 104 -9.64 8.39 12.67
C LEU A 104 -8.98 9.75 12.80
N SER A 105 -8.43 10.27 11.70
CA SER A 105 -7.69 11.52 11.67
C SER A 105 -7.80 12.18 10.30
N TYR A 106 -7.61 13.47 10.24
CA TYR A 106 -7.55 14.26 9.03
C TYR A 106 -6.37 15.24 9.12
N LEU A 107 -5.50 15.19 8.11
CA LEU A 107 -4.39 16.12 7.91
C LEU A 107 -4.62 16.86 6.59
N TYR A 108 -4.45 18.16 6.61
CA TYR A 108 -4.39 18.99 5.40
C TYR A 108 -3.11 19.81 5.40
N PHE A 109 -2.35 19.67 4.32
CA PHE A 109 -1.06 20.30 4.15
C PHE A 109 -1.11 21.21 2.92
N GLU A 110 -0.69 22.45 3.09
CA GLU A 110 -0.69 23.47 2.06
C GLU A 110 0.42 24.49 2.34
N ASN A 111 1.10 24.97 1.30
CA ASN A 111 2.16 25.98 1.41
C ASN A 111 3.19 25.67 2.51
N ASP A 112 3.72 24.43 2.50
CA ASP A 112 4.70 23.91 3.47
C ASP A 112 4.25 23.92 4.95
N LYS A 113 2.94 24.00 5.20
CA LYS A 113 2.38 24.01 6.55
C LYS A 113 1.25 22.99 6.68
N ILE A 114 1.08 22.44 7.88
CA ILE A 114 -0.13 21.72 8.24
C ILE A 114 -1.17 22.76 8.66
N ILE A 115 -2.24 22.83 7.87
CA ILE A 115 -3.35 23.79 8.07
C ILE A 115 -4.48 23.14 8.86
N ILE A 116 -4.70 21.81 8.72
CA ILE A 116 -5.66 21.08 9.55
C ILE A 116 -4.97 19.86 10.11
N ASP A 117 -5.03 19.72 11.42
CA ASP A 117 -4.63 18.52 12.16
C ASP A 117 -5.73 18.18 13.16
N GLU A 118 -6.63 17.33 12.74
CA GLU A 118 -7.79 16.96 13.52
C GLU A 118 -7.87 15.45 13.70
N VAL A 119 -8.18 15.01 14.91
CA VAL A 119 -8.35 13.60 15.25
C VAL A 119 -9.76 13.34 15.75
N SER A 120 -10.22 12.10 15.61
CA SER A 120 -11.50 11.68 16.16
C SER A 120 -11.54 11.93 17.68
N PRO A 121 -12.67 12.38 18.24
CA PRO A 121 -12.77 12.62 19.68
C PRO A 121 -12.46 11.37 20.51
N ASN A 122 -11.88 11.55 21.70
CA ASN A 122 -11.51 10.47 22.60
C ASN A 122 -12.69 9.57 23.02
N ASN A 123 -13.89 10.13 23.14
CA ASN A 123 -15.10 9.36 23.41
C ASN A 123 -15.58 8.54 22.19
N ARG A 124 -14.91 8.63 21.06
CA ARG A 124 -15.17 7.85 19.85
C ARG A 124 -13.98 6.96 19.49
N LEU A 125 -13.18 7.37 18.51
CA LEU A 125 -12.09 6.59 17.94
C LEU A 125 -10.71 7.11 18.36
N GLY A 126 -10.59 8.38 18.80
CA GLY A 126 -9.31 8.99 19.15
C GLY A 126 -8.54 8.25 20.24
N ARG A 127 -9.23 7.60 21.17
CA ARG A 127 -8.60 6.79 22.24
C ARG A 127 -7.98 5.48 21.76
N LEU A 128 -8.16 5.11 20.48
CA LEU A 128 -7.63 3.85 19.93
C LEU A 128 -6.22 3.99 19.36
N PHE A 129 -5.72 5.20 19.22
CA PHE A 129 -4.44 5.45 18.57
C PHE A 129 -3.79 6.74 19.10
N ASP A 130 -2.54 6.92 18.77
CA ASP A 130 -1.73 8.10 19.00
C ASP A 130 -0.91 8.45 17.75
N ASP A 131 -0.05 9.46 17.82
CA ASP A 131 0.78 9.90 16.70
C ASP A 131 1.89 8.90 16.33
N GLN A 132 2.21 7.95 17.20
CA GLN A 132 3.18 6.89 16.94
C GLN A 132 2.52 5.62 16.38
N THR A 133 1.20 5.56 16.39
CA THR A 133 0.45 4.42 15.86
C THR A 133 0.66 4.29 14.36
N LYS A 134 1.06 3.10 13.92
CA LYS A 134 1.28 2.81 12.51
C LYS A 134 0.00 2.27 11.87
N PHE A 135 -0.46 3.01 10.91
CA PHE A 135 -1.64 2.66 10.12
C PHE A 135 -1.24 1.82 8.91
N ARG A 136 -2.09 0.87 8.59
CA ARG A 136 -1.96 0.05 7.41
C ARG A 136 -2.36 0.85 6.16
N SER A 137 -1.51 0.81 5.12
CA SER A 137 -1.74 1.55 3.88
C SER A 137 -2.96 1.10 3.09
N ASN A 138 -3.36 -0.17 3.23
CA ASN A 138 -4.32 -0.77 2.29
C ASN A 138 -3.89 -0.48 0.83
N SER A 139 -4.81 -0.06 -0.02
CA SER A 139 -4.53 0.20 -1.44
C SER A 139 -3.59 1.38 -1.71
N MET A 140 -3.37 2.27 -0.75
CA MET A 140 -2.34 3.31 -0.87
C MET A 140 -0.92 2.71 -0.97
N GLY A 141 -0.71 1.49 -0.47
CA GLY A 141 0.53 0.74 -0.68
C GLY A 141 0.87 0.47 -2.14
N LYS A 142 -0.11 0.54 -3.04
CA LYS A 142 0.11 0.43 -4.48
C LYS A 142 0.88 1.64 -5.02
N SER A 143 0.47 2.84 -4.62
CA SER A 143 1.20 4.07 -4.96
C SER A 143 2.63 4.05 -4.41
N LEU A 144 2.83 3.46 -3.23
CA LEU A 144 4.17 3.27 -2.68
C LEU A 144 5.01 2.27 -3.48
N ALA A 145 4.40 1.27 -4.10
CA ALA A 145 5.11 0.38 -5.03
C ALA A 145 5.59 1.14 -6.28
N GLY A 146 4.76 2.03 -6.82
CA GLY A 146 5.17 2.97 -7.88
C GLY A 146 6.31 3.90 -7.42
N TYR A 147 6.22 4.42 -6.20
CA TYR A 147 7.27 5.25 -5.59
C TYR A 147 8.60 4.51 -5.49
N ILE A 148 8.61 3.27 -5.01
CA ILE A 148 9.81 2.44 -4.91
C ILE A 148 10.38 2.10 -6.30
N LEU A 149 9.52 1.80 -7.27
CA LEU A 149 9.97 1.53 -8.64
C LEU A 149 10.67 2.74 -9.26
N GLY A 150 10.14 3.95 -9.07
CA GLY A 150 10.79 5.16 -9.56
C GLY A 150 12.18 5.36 -8.96
N HIS A 151 12.34 5.11 -7.66
CA HIS A 151 13.67 5.12 -7.04
C HIS A 151 14.56 4.00 -7.57
N ALA A 152 14.03 2.81 -7.84
CA ALA A 152 14.83 1.72 -8.44
C ALA A 152 15.34 2.09 -9.84
N ILE A 153 14.56 2.84 -10.61
CA ILE A 153 14.99 3.37 -11.92
C ILE A 153 16.09 4.43 -11.71
N CYS A 154 15.89 5.36 -10.80
CA CYS A 154 16.84 6.44 -10.56
C CYS A 154 18.17 5.98 -9.97
N GLU A 155 18.18 4.88 -9.22
CA GLU A 155 19.38 4.24 -8.72
C GLU A 155 20.04 3.31 -9.77
N GLY A 156 19.49 3.21 -10.98
CA GLY A 156 20.04 2.40 -12.06
C GLY A 156 19.85 0.89 -11.90
N TYR A 157 18.96 0.46 -11.00
CA TYR A 157 18.64 -0.96 -10.82
C TYR A 157 17.71 -1.50 -11.92
N ILE A 158 16.93 -0.62 -12.50
CA ILE A 158 15.96 -0.89 -13.58
C ILE A 158 16.12 0.23 -14.60
N ASP A 159 16.15 -0.11 -15.90
CA ASP A 159 16.49 0.85 -16.95
C ASP A 159 15.40 1.92 -17.11
N SER A 160 14.13 1.53 -17.14
CA SER A 160 13.00 2.45 -17.35
C SER A 160 11.66 1.78 -17.05
N ILE A 161 10.57 2.54 -17.15
CA ILE A 161 9.21 1.99 -17.10
C ILE A 161 8.85 1.14 -18.33
N ASP A 162 9.63 1.19 -19.40
CA ASP A 162 9.48 0.32 -20.57
C ASP A 162 10.22 -1.00 -20.44
N THR A 163 10.96 -1.20 -19.36
CA THR A 163 11.63 -2.48 -19.07
C THR A 163 10.61 -3.63 -19.08
N LYS A 164 10.92 -4.67 -19.86
CA LYS A 164 10.11 -5.89 -19.91
C LYS A 164 10.52 -6.88 -18.86
N ILE A 165 9.53 -7.53 -18.25
CA ILE A 165 9.74 -8.62 -17.28
C ILE A 165 9.99 -9.91 -18.05
N ASN A 166 11.17 -10.07 -18.67
CA ASN A 166 11.52 -11.22 -19.50
C ASN A 166 12.66 -12.05 -18.93
N ASP A 167 13.32 -11.59 -17.91
CA ASP A 167 14.45 -12.24 -17.25
C ASP A 167 14.08 -13.02 -15.97
N TRP A 168 12.84 -12.92 -15.52
CA TRP A 168 12.33 -13.64 -14.35
C TRP A 168 11.78 -15.03 -14.74
N ASN A 169 12.69 -15.99 -14.83
CA ASN A 169 12.37 -17.34 -15.35
C ASN A 169 11.24 -18.07 -14.62
N LYS A 170 11.05 -17.83 -13.33
CA LYS A 170 10.01 -18.51 -12.55
C LYS A 170 8.58 -18.15 -12.95
N ILE A 171 8.38 -17.02 -13.60
CA ILE A 171 7.06 -16.60 -14.13
C ILE A 171 6.98 -16.69 -15.66
N LYS A 172 7.96 -17.30 -16.31
CA LYS A 172 8.10 -17.33 -17.79
C LYS A 172 6.83 -17.84 -18.50
N ASN A 173 6.11 -18.75 -17.91
CA ASN A 173 4.92 -19.34 -18.53
C ASN A 173 3.62 -18.67 -18.04
N THR A 174 3.66 -17.42 -17.65
CA THR A 174 2.49 -16.66 -17.21
C THR A 174 2.25 -15.44 -18.08
N LEU A 175 1.06 -14.86 -17.99
CA LEU A 175 0.73 -13.63 -18.73
C LEU A 175 1.61 -12.41 -18.33
N TYR A 176 2.29 -12.47 -17.18
CA TYR A 176 3.14 -11.37 -16.71
C TYR A 176 4.54 -11.39 -17.30
N HIS A 177 4.95 -12.50 -17.93
CA HIS A 177 6.21 -12.55 -18.66
C HIS A 177 6.15 -11.68 -19.91
N ASP A 178 7.22 -10.96 -20.16
CA ASP A 178 7.37 -10.02 -21.30
C ASP A 178 6.45 -8.79 -21.24
N GLN A 179 5.75 -8.56 -20.13
CA GLN A 179 5.00 -7.33 -19.89
C GLN A 179 5.95 -6.17 -19.60
N LYS A 180 5.63 -4.97 -20.08
CA LYS A 180 6.31 -3.75 -19.67
C LYS A 180 5.90 -3.32 -18.28
N LEU A 181 6.81 -2.73 -17.51
CA LEU A 181 6.50 -2.21 -16.18
C LEU A 181 5.41 -1.14 -16.22
N ILE A 182 5.34 -0.31 -17.27
CA ILE A 182 4.27 0.68 -17.43
C ILE A 182 2.89 0.04 -17.53
N ASP A 183 2.75 -1.12 -18.16
CA ASP A 183 1.46 -1.82 -18.27
C ASP A 183 0.98 -2.28 -16.87
N LEU A 184 1.91 -2.76 -16.03
CA LEU A 184 1.59 -3.13 -14.66
C LEU A 184 1.32 -1.89 -13.78
N LEU A 185 2.10 -0.81 -13.96
CA LEU A 185 1.90 0.46 -13.25
C LEU A 185 0.50 1.03 -13.53
N ASN A 186 0.03 0.87 -14.75
CA ASN A 186 -1.28 1.35 -15.19
C ASN A 186 -2.42 0.36 -14.94
N MET A 187 -2.16 -0.79 -14.27
CA MET A 187 -3.15 -1.83 -14.09
C MET A 187 -3.73 -2.35 -15.42
N ALA A 188 -2.88 -2.50 -16.43
CA ALA A 188 -3.25 -2.84 -17.80
C ALA A 188 -2.48 -4.05 -18.34
N SER A 189 -2.09 -4.98 -17.49
CA SER A 189 -1.37 -6.20 -17.88
C SER A 189 -2.21 -7.22 -18.66
N GLY A 190 -3.49 -6.94 -18.94
CA GLY A 190 -4.36 -7.88 -19.62
C GLY A 190 -4.82 -9.05 -18.75
N ASP A 191 -4.83 -8.87 -17.44
CA ASP A 191 -5.23 -9.90 -16.47
C ASP A 191 -6.73 -9.90 -16.12
N GLN A 192 -7.55 -9.06 -16.76
CA GLN A 192 -8.96 -8.86 -16.42
C GLN A 192 -9.82 -10.14 -16.49
N LYS A 193 -9.46 -11.10 -17.31
CA LYS A 193 -10.17 -12.39 -17.37
C LYS A 193 -9.91 -13.27 -16.15
N PHE A 194 -8.83 -13.03 -15.43
CA PHE A 194 -8.31 -13.91 -14.40
C PHE A 194 -8.33 -13.28 -13.02
N ALA A 195 -7.96 -12.02 -12.90
CA ALA A 195 -7.58 -11.43 -11.63
C ALA A 195 -8.74 -11.10 -10.69
N TYR A 196 -9.96 -10.94 -11.19
CA TYR A 196 -11.13 -10.60 -10.39
C TYR A 196 -12.46 -11.04 -10.99
N SER A 197 -12.48 -12.05 -11.84
CA SER A 197 -13.80 -12.57 -12.18
C SER A 197 -14.45 -13.04 -10.88
N SER A 198 -15.66 -12.57 -10.63
CA SER A 198 -16.48 -13.04 -9.50
C SER A 198 -16.60 -14.58 -9.50
N SER A 199 -16.38 -15.22 -10.66
CA SER A 199 -16.28 -16.66 -10.83
C SER A 199 -15.01 -17.26 -10.23
N VAL A 200 -13.86 -16.60 -10.31
CA VAL A 200 -12.60 -17.07 -9.70
C VAL A 200 -12.71 -17.02 -8.18
N ILE A 201 -13.27 -15.93 -7.65
CA ILE A 201 -13.50 -15.78 -6.20
C ILE A 201 -14.60 -16.75 -5.73
N LYS A 202 -15.71 -16.91 -6.48
CA LYS A 202 -16.82 -17.81 -6.15
C LYS A 202 -16.43 -19.28 -6.23
N LYS A 203 -15.56 -19.66 -7.17
CA LYS A 203 -15.07 -21.06 -7.29
C LYS A 203 -14.03 -21.42 -6.24
N GLY A 204 -13.65 -20.50 -5.37
CA GLY A 204 -12.69 -20.76 -4.30
C GLY A 204 -11.26 -21.02 -4.83
N GLN A 205 -10.96 -20.63 -6.06
CA GLN A 205 -9.64 -20.77 -6.64
C GLN A 205 -8.57 -19.98 -5.88
N PHE A 206 -8.97 -18.90 -5.21
CA PHE A 206 -8.11 -18.23 -4.22
C PHE A 206 -7.95 -19.01 -2.91
N LYS A 207 -8.67 -20.10 -2.69
CA LYS A 207 -8.45 -20.98 -1.53
C LYS A 207 -7.28 -21.94 -1.72
N ALA A 208 -6.79 -22.13 -2.94
CA ALA A 208 -5.68 -23.04 -3.22
C ALA A 208 -4.36 -22.59 -2.58
N ASP A 209 -4.25 -21.33 -2.20
CA ASP A 209 -3.10 -20.77 -1.51
C ASP A 209 -3.28 -20.69 0.00
N THR A 210 -4.23 -21.37 0.56
CA THR A 210 -4.28 -21.46 2.01
C THR A 210 -3.06 -22.27 2.43
N SER A 211 -2.14 -21.63 3.15
CA SER A 211 -1.17 -22.35 3.98
C SER A 211 -1.93 -23.38 4.82
N GLU A 212 -1.25 -24.35 5.39
CA GLU A 212 -1.83 -25.36 6.29
C GLU A 212 -2.80 -24.77 7.33
N ASN A 213 -2.77 -23.45 7.55
CA ASN A 213 -3.61 -22.69 8.46
C ASN A 213 -4.79 -22.00 7.78
N GLY A 214 -5.08 -22.25 6.50
CA GLY A 214 -6.16 -21.58 5.76
C GLY A 214 -5.88 -20.14 5.38
N ILE A 215 -4.66 -19.63 5.54
CA ILE A 215 -4.22 -18.28 5.19
C ILE A 215 -3.45 -18.34 3.88
N ILE A 216 -3.91 -17.57 2.90
CA ILE A 216 -3.21 -17.41 1.62
C ILE A 216 -1.83 -16.83 1.89
N ASP A 217 -0.78 -17.51 1.43
CA ASP A 217 0.56 -16.93 1.39
C ASP A 217 0.64 -15.90 0.26
N ASN A 218 0.22 -14.69 0.59
CA ASN A 218 0.21 -13.56 -0.34
C ASN A 218 1.60 -13.07 -0.72
N TYR A 219 2.66 -13.66 -0.18
CA TYR A 219 4.04 -13.21 -0.39
C TYR A 219 4.76 -14.02 -1.45
N ASP A 220 4.31 -15.26 -1.70
CA ASP A 220 4.84 -16.06 -2.78
C ASP A 220 4.16 -15.70 -4.10
N VAL A 221 4.60 -14.59 -4.68
CA VAL A 221 4.03 -14.10 -5.94
C VAL A 221 4.33 -15.03 -7.09
N GLU A 222 5.45 -15.74 -7.07
CA GLU A 222 5.82 -16.72 -8.10
C GLU A 222 4.85 -17.89 -8.10
N LEU A 223 4.54 -18.43 -6.92
CA LEU A 223 3.55 -19.49 -6.76
C LEU A 223 2.15 -19.00 -7.17
N LEU A 224 1.77 -17.78 -6.77
CA LEU A 224 0.50 -17.17 -7.18
C LEU A 224 0.41 -17.05 -8.70
N ALA A 225 1.45 -16.49 -9.34
CA ALA A 225 1.48 -16.31 -10.77
C ALA A 225 1.38 -17.66 -11.50
N MET A 226 2.11 -18.66 -11.06
CA MET A 226 2.11 -20.00 -11.66
C MET A 226 0.82 -20.77 -11.41
N ASN A 227 0.17 -20.59 -10.28
CA ASN A 227 -1.08 -21.31 -9.98
C ASN A 227 -2.28 -20.73 -10.74
N TYR A 228 -2.34 -19.40 -10.89
CA TYR A 228 -3.52 -18.74 -11.47
C TYR A 228 -3.36 -18.32 -12.92
N PHE A 229 -2.13 -18.12 -13.38
CA PHE A 229 -1.84 -17.54 -14.70
C PHE A 229 -0.93 -18.38 -15.59
N ARG A 230 -0.68 -19.63 -15.21
CA ARG A 230 0.14 -20.56 -16.03
C ARG A 230 -0.50 -20.76 -17.40
N ASN A 231 0.34 -20.68 -18.43
CA ASN A 231 -0.05 -20.87 -19.84
C ASN A 231 -1.17 -19.93 -20.30
N THR A 232 -1.31 -18.78 -19.63
CA THR A 232 -2.26 -17.75 -20.04
C THR A 232 -1.56 -16.68 -20.84
N LYS A 233 -2.30 -16.10 -21.79
CA LYS A 233 -1.88 -14.92 -22.53
C LYS A 233 -2.60 -13.68 -22.02
N PRO A 234 -1.98 -12.50 -22.06
CA PRO A 234 -2.67 -11.26 -21.74
C PRO A 234 -3.84 -11.07 -22.70
N SER A 235 -4.91 -10.49 -22.19
CA SER A 235 -5.97 -9.92 -23.01
C SER A 235 -5.63 -8.47 -23.39
N GLU A 236 -6.64 -7.67 -23.72
CA GLU A 236 -6.41 -6.26 -24.08
C GLU A 236 -5.73 -5.46 -22.94
N ASN A 237 -4.86 -4.53 -23.31
CA ASN A 237 -4.20 -3.61 -22.38
C ASN A 237 -5.15 -2.47 -21.96
N ILE A 238 -6.15 -2.83 -21.18
CA ILE A 238 -7.12 -1.88 -20.62
C ILE A 238 -7.06 -1.90 -19.10
N TYR A 239 -7.48 -0.80 -18.49
CA TYR A 239 -7.50 -0.69 -17.05
C TYR A 239 -8.30 -1.81 -16.39
N ASN A 240 -7.63 -2.56 -15.51
CA ASN A 240 -8.26 -3.55 -14.63
C ASN A 240 -7.56 -3.53 -13.27
N TYR A 241 -8.24 -2.99 -12.26
CA TYR A 241 -7.66 -2.86 -10.93
C TYR A 241 -7.37 -4.23 -10.30
N SER A 242 -6.11 -4.62 -10.29
CA SER A 242 -5.63 -5.93 -9.85
C SER A 242 -4.49 -5.81 -8.86
N VAL A 243 -4.58 -6.51 -7.74
CA VAL A 243 -3.49 -6.56 -6.76
C VAL A 243 -2.25 -7.28 -7.29
N MET A 244 -2.43 -8.18 -8.28
CA MET A 244 -1.30 -8.93 -8.85
C MET A 244 -0.31 -8.01 -9.57
N ASN A 245 -0.77 -6.99 -10.27
CA ASN A 245 0.12 -6.02 -10.92
C ASN A 245 1.11 -5.41 -9.91
N THR A 246 0.61 -4.96 -8.76
CA THR A 246 1.44 -4.39 -7.70
C THR A 246 2.39 -5.43 -7.09
N LYS A 247 1.91 -6.66 -6.87
CA LYS A 247 2.73 -7.75 -6.33
C LYS A 247 3.87 -8.11 -7.30
N ILE A 248 3.58 -8.18 -8.58
CA ILE A 248 4.60 -8.46 -9.61
C ILE A 248 5.64 -7.34 -9.61
N ILE A 249 5.26 -6.05 -9.62
CA ILE A 249 6.19 -4.92 -9.58
C ILE A 249 7.13 -5.05 -8.36
N MET A 250 6.59 -5.15 -7.17
CA MET A 250 7.39 -5.18 -5.94
C MET A 250 8.34 -6.36 -5.89
N ASN A 251 7.88 -7.54 -6.29
CA ASN A 251 8.68 -8.73 -6.25
C ASN A 251 9.66 -8.82 -7.43
N TYR A 252 9.37 -8.18 -8.56
CA TYR A 252 10.33 -8.04 -9.65
C TYR A 252 11.51 -7.15 -9.24
N ILE A 253 11.26 -6.01 -8.58
CA ILE A 253 12.34 -5.18 -8.04
C ILE A 253 13.21 -6.02 -7.09
N LEU A 254 12.58 -6.72 -6.13
CA LEU A 254 13.28 -7.58 -5.19
C LEU A 254 14.08 -8.69 -5.89
N TYR A 255 13.53 -9.30 -6.94
CA TYR A 255 14.20 -10.30 -7.76
C TYR A 255 15.44 -9.74 -8.47
N LYS A 256 15.31 -8.55 -9.06
CA LYS A 256 16.40 -7.90 -9.82
C LYS A 256 17.60 -7.56 -8.95
N ILE A 257 17.38 -7.05 -7.76
CA ILE A 257 18.45 -6.45 -6.96
C ILE A 257 18.81 -7.26 -5.71
N GLY A 258 17.99 -8.23 -5.34
CA GLY A 258 18.19 -9.03 -4.13
C GLY A 258 17.86 -8.27 -2.83
N GLY A 259 17.71 -9.03 -1.74
CA GLY A 259 17.17 -8.50 -0.49
C GLY A 259 18.02 -7.38 0.15
N VAL A 260 19.33 -7.45 0.06
CA VAL A 260 20.23 -6.42 0.64
C VAL A 260 20.07 -5.10 -0.10
N GLN A 261 20.15 -5.11 -1.43
CA GLN A 261 19.99 -3.90 -2.23
C GLN A 261 18.57 -3.36 -2.17
N PHE A 262 17.59 -4.25 -2.05
CA PHE A 262 16.19 -3.85 -1.85
C PHE A 262 16.02 -3.10 -0.52
N GLN A 263 16.65 -3.55 0.57
CA GLN A 263 16.64 -2.84 1.84
C GLN A 263 17.33 -1.46 1.70
N ASN A 264 18.43 -1.37 0.96
CA ASN A 264 19.11 -0.11 0.69
C ASN A 264 18.21 0.84 -0.11
N LEU A 265 17.52 0.35 -1.13
CA LEU A 265 16.56 1.11 -1.90
C LEU A 265 15.42 1.67 -1.03
N LEU A 266 14.90 0.87 -0.11
CA LEU A 266 13.89 1.35 0.85
C LEU A 266 14.45 2.44 1.78
N ASN A 267 15.73 2.31 2.21
CA ASN A 267 16.38 3.36 3.01
C ASN A 267 16.49 4.67 2.20
N ILE A 268 16.92 4.60 0.94
CA ILE A 268 16.97 5.77 0.06
C ILE A 268 15.58 6.41 -0.05
N ALA A 269 14.56 5.64 -0.41
CA ALA A 269 13.22 6.15 -0.65
C ALA A 269 12.59 6.79 0.60
N PHE A 270 12.62 6.10 1.74
CA PHE A 270 11.87 6.53 2.91
C PHE A 270 12.70 7.33 3.92
N LYS A 271 13.95 6.92 4.17
CA LYS A 271 14.79 7.59 5.15
C LYS A 271 15.43 8.86 4.59
N ASP A 272 16.01 8.78 3.38
CA ASP A 272 16.82 9.86 2.84
C ASP A 272 15.97 10.85 2.04
N LYS A 273 15.02 10.38 1.22
CA LYS A 273 14.15 11.21 0.38
C LYS A 273 12.90 11.67 1.10
N ALA A 274 12.09 10.75 1.61
CA ALA A 274 10.88 11.13 2.35
C ALA A 274 11.15 11.67 3.76
N LYS A 275 12.36 11.47 4.31
CA LYS A 275 12.79 11.95 5.63
C LYS A 275 11.80 11.61 6.72
N ILE A 276 11.41 10.33 6.81
CA ILE A 276 10.47 9.83 7.80
C ILE A 276 10.97 10.07 9.22
N LYS A 277 10.07 10.32 10.17
CA LYS A 277 10.37 10.55 11.59
C LYS A 277 10.32 9.28 12.42
N ASP A 278 9.39 8.38 12.10
CA ASP A 278 9.23 7.10 12.77
C ASP A 278 9.60 5.95 11.81
N SER A 279 9.93 4.79 12.37
CA SER A 279 10.20 3.62 11.53
C SER A 279 8.97 3.20 10.73
N VAL A 280 9.17 2.80 9.49
CA VAL A 280 8.13 2.28 8.60
C VAL A 280 8.49 0.87 8.13
N TYR A 281 7.53 0.08 7.66
CA TYR A 281 7.83 -1.28 7.24
C TYR A 281 6.82 -1.86 6.25
N PHE A 282 7.30 -2.87 5.48
CA PHE A 282 6.52 -3.80 4.68
C PHE A 282 6.62 -5.20 5.27
N TYR A 283 5.57 -6.00 5.17
CA TYR A 283 5.69 -7.42 5.45
C TYR A 283 6.51 -8.14 4.37
N ALA A 284 7.36 -9.05 4.83
CA ALA A 284 8.12 -9.94 3.99
C ALA A 284 7.71 -11.39 4.21
N SER A 285 8.04 -12.25 3.27
CA SER A 285 7.91 -13.70 3.41
C SER A 285 8.74 -14.23 4.59
N ASP A 286 8.34 -15.34 5.15
CA ASP A 286 9.10 -16.00 6.24
C ASP A 286 10.37 -16.71 5.77
N GLY A 287 10.70 -16.62 4.49
CA GLY A 287 11.90 -17.22 3.89
C GLY A 287 11.82 -18.73 3.67
N LYS A 288 10.72 -19.40 4.00
CA LYS A 288 10.59 -20.85 3.85
C LYS A 288 10.34 -21.29 2.41
N LYS A 289 9.61 -20.47 1.63
CA LYS A 289 9.23 -20.78 0.24
C LYS A 289 9.67 -19.74 -0.77
N SER A 290 9.66 -18.46 -0.39
CA SER A 290 10.12 -17.37 -1.24
C SER A 290 10.65 -16.19 -0.40
N ASN A 291 11.45 -15.34 -1.02
CA ASN A 291 11.87 -14.07 -0.45
C ASN A 291 10.94 -12.93 -0.88
N GLY A 292 9.63 -13.17 -0.90
CA GLY A 292 8.65 -12.23 -1.40
C GLY A 292 8.39 -11.05 -0.46
N ILE A 293 7.71 -10.04 -0.99
CA ILE A 293 7.27 -8.85 -0.26
C ILE A 293 5.82 -8.53 -0.59
N GLU A 294 5.10 -8.07 0.41
CA GLU A 294 3.73 -7.56 0.26
C GLU A 294 3.76 -6.04 0.04
N SER A 295 2.84 -5.52 -0.76
CA SER A 295 2.67 -4.08 -0.94
C SER A 295 2.01 -3.37 0.25
N MET A 296 1.67 -4.11 1.28
CA MET A 296 1.08 -3.55 2.48
C MET A 296 2.14 -2.88 3.34
N PHE A 297 2.01 -1.57 3.50
CA PHE A 297 2.94 -0.70 4.19
C PHE A 297 2.35 -0.17 5.49
N TYR A 298 3.19 0.11 6.46
CA TYR A 298 2.81 0.61 7.77
C TYR A 298 3.64 1.83 8.14
N ALA A 299 2.96 2.94 8.39
CA ALA A 299 3.56 4.20 8.79
C ALA A 299 2.64 5.00 9.72
N THR A 300 3.19 5.97 10.42
CA THR A 300 2.39 6.94 11.17
C THR A 300 1.65 7.88 10.20
N ARG A 301 0.61 8.58 10.68
CA ARG A 301 -0.14 9.53 9.87
C ARG A 301 0.74 10.67 9.33
N PHE A 302 1.72 11.10 10.11
CA PHE A 302 2.67 12.12 9.69
C PHE A 302 3.71 11.60 8.71
N ASP A 303 4.13 10.34 8.82
CA ASP A 303 5.07 9.77 7.85
C ASP A 303 4.42 9.49 6.50
N TYR A 304 3.13 9.16 6.47
CA TYR A 304 2.38 9.17 5.20
C TYR A 304 2.40 10.56 4.55
N LEU A 305 2.24 11.62 5.34
CA LEU A 305 2.31 12.99 4.83
C LEU A 305 3.73 13.36 4.36
N ARG A 306 4.80 12.91 5.05
CA ARG A 306 6.19 13.10 4.60
C ARG A 306 6.45 12.44 3.25
N ILE A 307 5.95 11.23 3.07
CA ILE A 307 6.07 10.52 1.79
C ILE A 307 5.30 11.26 0.70
N ALA A 308 4.06 11.68 0.97
CA ALA A 308 3.26 12.44 0.01
C ALA A 308 3.93 13.77 -0.37
N LYS A 309 4.50 14.49 0.62
CA LYS A 309 5.28 15.70 0.38
C LYS A 309 6.51 15.44 -0.50
N SER A 310 7.25 14.36 -0.23
CA SER A 310 8.41 13.99 -1.05
C SER A 310 8.00 13.74 -2.51
N ILE A 311 6.89 13.06 -2.75
CA ILE A 311 6.36 12.83 -4.11
C ILE A 311 6.00 14.17 -4.77
N MET A 312 5.32 15.05 -4.06
CA MET A 312 4.90 16.36 -4.57
C MET A 312 6.10 17.25 -4.91
N ASP A 313 7.08 17.34 -4.00
CA ASP A 313 8.29 18.13 -4.21
C ASP A 313 9.07 17.65 -5.44
N GLU A 314 9.27 16.33 -5.56
CA GLU A 314 9.99 15.75 -6.69
C GLU A 314 9.24 15.94 -8.01
N TYR A 315 7.91 15.84 -8.02
CA TYR A 315 7.10 16.08 -9.22
C TYR A 315 7.30 17.51 -9.79
N GLN A 316 7.52 18.48 -8.91
CA GLN A 316 7.73 19.89 -9.27
C GLN A 316 9.17 20.20 -9.70
N ASN A 317 10.10 19.29 -9.48
CA ASN A 317 11.52 19.50 -9.74
C ASN A 317 12.02 18.68 -10.95
N ASP A 318 13.05 19.18 -11.61
CA ASP A 318 13.71 18.48 -12.72
C ASP A 318 14.77 17.52 -12.19
N THR A 319 14.29 16.48 -11.52
CA THR A 319 15.10 15.38 -11.00
C THR A 319 14.78 14.09 -11.78
N CYS A 320 15.61 13.07 -11.63
CA CYS A 320 15.31 11.76 -12.20
C CYS A 320 13.92 11.28 -11.75
N PHE A 321 13.65 11.39 -10.45
CA PHE A 321 12.36 10.92 -9.90
C PHE A 321 11.20 11.81 -10.34
N GLY A 322 11.40 13.12 -10.45
CA GLY A 322 10.43 14.05 -11.02
C GLY A 322 10.08 13.72 -12.48
N ASN A 323 11.09 13.40 -13.29
CA ASN A 323 10.90 12.97 -14.67
C ASN A 323 10.13 11.65 -14.75
N TYR A 324 10.44 10.67 -13.88
CA TYR A 324 9.66 9.45 -13.75
C TYR A 324 8.18 9.72 -13.39
N LEU A 325 7.92 10.61 -12.44
CA LEU A 325 6.55 10.95 -12.04
C LEU A 325 5.76 11.61 -13.19
N ARG A 326 6.40 12.50 -13.95
CA ARG A 326 5.78 13.13 -15.13
C ARG A 326 5.52 12.11 -16.23
N ASP A 327 6.46 11.21 -16.50
CA ASP A 327 6.32 10.16 -17.52
C ASP A 327 5.15 9.21 -17.19
N ILE A 328 5.00 8.75 -15.96
CA ILE A 328 3.85 7.92 -15.56
C ILE A 328 2.52 8.70 -15.60
N TYR A 329 2.55 10.01 -15.36
CA TYR A 329 1.37 10.86 -15.48
C TYR A 329 0.95 11.04 -16.94
N GLU A 330 1.88 11.34 -17.83
CA GLU A 330 1.62 11.51 -19.27
C GLU A 330 1.12 10.22 -19.90
N ARG A 331 1.63 9.08 -19.47
CA ARG A 331 1.28 7.74 -19.96
C ARG A 331 0.14 7.07 -19.20
N ARG A 332 -0.60 7.82 -18.38
CA ARG A 332 -1.80 7.31 -17.70
C ARG A 332 -2.87 6.88 -18.70
N ILE A 333 -3.69 5.95 -18.31
CA ILE A 333 -4.75 5.42 -19.16
C ILE A 333 -6.14 5.73 -18.58
N PRO A 334 -7.17 5.89 -19.44
CA PRO A 334 -8.52 6.11 -18.97
C PRO A 334 -9.04 4.88 -18.22
N LYS A 335 -9.78 5.12 -17.14
CA LYS A 335 -10.50 4.06 -16.44
C LYS A 335 -11.80 3.77 -17.19
N SER A 336 -11.94 2.53 -17.66
CA SER A 336 -13.19 2.09 -18.26
C SER A 336 -14.23 1.82 -17.17
N LEU A 337 -15.41 2.41 -17.32
CA LEU A 337 -16.54 2.19 -16.42
C LEU A 337 -17.10 0.76 -16.49
N ASN A 338 -16.76 0.00 -17.53
CA ASN A 338 -17.33 -1.32 -17.80
C ASN A 338 -16.56 -2.48 -17.17
N HIS A 339 -15.47 -2.20 -16.43
CA HIS A 339 -14.66 -3.25 -15.86
C HIS A 339 -15.09 -3.62 -14.43
N SER A 340 -14.92 -4.89 -14.14
CA SER A 340 -15.30 -5.56 -12.88
C SER A 340 -14.66 -4.98 -11.61
N SER A 341 -13.62 -4.16 -11.75
CA SER A 341 -13.07 -3.33 -10.67
C SER A 341 -14.05 -2.26 -10.19
N SER A 342 -15.03 -1.93 -11.00
CA SER A 342 -16.15 -1.06 -10.65
C SER A 342 -17.18 -1.72 -9.72
N ARG A 343 -16.78 -2.61 -8.83
CA ARG A 343 -17.66 -3.23 -7.84
C ARG A 343 -18.53 -2.24 -7.05
N GLY A 344 -19.16 -1.29 -7.73
CA GLY A 344 -20.05 -0.34 -7.11
C GLY A 344 -19.39 0.52 -6.04
N GLU A 345 -18.05 0.60 -6.00
CA GLU A 345 -17.34 1.47 -5.09
C GLU A 345 -17.36 2.89 -5.65
N PRO A 346 -18.26 3.75 -5.16
CA PRO A 346 -18.48 5.08 -5.73
C PRO A 346 -17.23 5.98 -5.63
N TYR A 347 -16.23 5.57 -4.84
CA TYR A 347 -15.03 6.34 -4.60
C TYR A 347 -13.99 6.19 -5.72
N PHE A 348 -13.84 5.01 -6.30
CA PHE A 348 -12.90 4.77 -7.40
C PHE A 348 -13.39 5.27 -8.76
N ASN A 349 -14.68 5.50 -8.89
CA ASN A 349 -15.29 6.00 -10.12
C ASN A 349 -15.19 7.51 -10.31
N ARG A 350 -14.69 8.24 -9.31
CA ARG A 350 -14.59 9.71 -9.40
C ARG A 350 -13.37 10.17 -10.19
N THR A 351 -12.31 9.38 -10.24
CA THR A 351 -11.13 9.70 -11.02
C THR A 351 -11.26 9.12 -12.43
N LYS A 352 -10.82 9.88 -13.44
CA LYS A 352 -11.02 9.51 -14.87
C LYS A 352 -9.93 8.59 -15.39
N SER A 353 -8.73 8.65 -14.81
CA SER A 353 -7.58 7.88 -15.28
C SER A 353 -6.83 7.18 -14.15
N TYR A 354 -5.90 6.33 -14.56
CA TYR A 354 -4.97 5.63 -13.68
C TYR A 354 -3.58 5.58 -14.30
N GLY A 355 -2.56 5.89 -13.53
CA GLY A 355 -1.18 5.87 -13.98
C GLY A 355 -0.21 5.71 -12.82
N GLY A 356 0.86 4.93 -12.99
CA GLY A 356 1.90 4.79 -11.98
C GLY A 356 1.43 4.22 -10.65
N GLN A 357 0.35 3.48 -10.59
CA GLN A 357 -0.34 3.02 -9.38
C GLN A 357 -1.08 4.15 -8.62
N PHE A 358 -1.40 5.27 -9.29
CA PHE A 358 -2.19 6.38 -8.76
C PHE A 358 -3.54 6.50 -9.46
N HIS A 359 -4.57 6.88 -8.70
CA HIS A 359 -5.84 7.35 -9.24
C HIS A 359 -5.70 8.84 -9.58
N LEU A 360 -5.92 9.20 -10.83
CA LEU A 360 -5.63 10.52 -11.39
C LEU A 360 -6.87 11.16 -12.00
N ASP A 361 -6.76 12.43 -12.34
CA ASP A 361 -7.79 13.24 -13.00
C ASP A 361 -9.10 13.25 -12.22
N TYR A 362 -9.06 13.82 -11.03
CA TYR A 362 -10.26 14.12 -10.25
C TYR A 362 -11.08 15.21 -10.94
N PRO A 363 -12.40 15.02 -11.13
CA PRO A 363 -13.24 16.06 -11.73
C PRO A 363 -13.12 17.40 -11.01
N GLY A 364 -12.81 18.45 -11.77
CA GLY A 364 -12.58 19.80 -11.26
C GLY A 364 -11.18 20.07 -10.69
N LEU A 365 -10.27 19.10 -10.81
CA LEU A 365 -8.86 19.22 -10.43
C LEU A 365 -7.93 18.81 -11.59
N GLU A 366 -8.45 18.62 -12.80
CA GLU A 366 -7.71 18.08 -13.94
C GLU A 366 -6.48 18.93 -14.31
N ASP A 367 -6.56 20.24 -14.06
CA ASP A 367 -5.48 21.19 -14.36
C ASP A 367 -4.70 21.64 -13.11
N LYS A 368 -4.93 20.97 -11.97
CA LYS A 368 -4.31 21.31 -10.68
C LYS A 368 -3.46 20.13 -10.20
N VAL A 369 -2.35 19.92 -10.85
CA VAL A 369 -1.35 18.94 -10.41
C VAL A 369 -0.19 19.66 -9.74
#